data_4ed6f5783bc717cc4269eed807257f36
#
_entry.id   4ed6f5783bc717cc4269eed807257f36
#
_cell.length_a   1.000
_cell.length_b   1.000
_cell.length_c   1.000
_cell.angle_alpha   90.00
_cell.angle_beta   90.00
_cell.angle_gamma   90.00
#
_symmetry.space_group_name_H-M   'P 1'
#
loop_
_entity.id
_entity.type
_entity.pdbx_description
1 polymer ?
#
loop_
_entity_poly.entity_id
_entity_poly.type
_entity_poly.pdbx_seq_one_letter_code
_entity_poly.pdbx_strand_id
1 'polypeptide(L)'
;MSWNSSVAAPFLLTFLFLTSCVIPIPIPVPASPARAAAKLEPPAQYNHAYNGQVLERVMPEAEVRSVCMSMGLDFLTVACSWQSNDTCYVVIPNDGQAPVDTYRRHEIAHCNGWPANHPRDG
;
A
#
# COMPACT_ATOMS: atom_id res chain seq x y z
N MET A 1 22.17 -77.04 -39.72
CA MET A 1 21.41 -75.78 -39.79
C MET A 1 20.83 -75.54 -38.41
N SER A 2 21.40 -74.63 -37.69
CA SER A 2 20.99 -74.28 -36.31
C SER A 2 20.36 -72.91 -36.34
N TRP A 3 19.10 -72.85 -35.93
CA TRP A 3 18.35 -71.59 -35.80
C TRP A 3 18.34 -71.20 -34.34
N ASN A 4 19.10 -70.15 -34.02
CA ASN A 4 19.05 -69.52 -32.72
C ASN A 4 17.98 -68.46 -32.71
N SER A 5 16.88 -68.72 -32.04
CA SER A 5 15.88 -67.72 -31.73
C SER A 5 16.26 -66.95 -30.48
N SER A 6 16.75 -65.76 -30.65
CA SER A 6 16.96 -64.82 -29.52
C SER A 6 15.64 -64.20 -29.14
N VAL A 7 15.18 -64.53 -27.94
CA VAL A 7 14.00 -63.92 -27.31
C VAL A 7 14.45 -62.59 -26.67
N ALA A 8 14.03 -61.46 -27.26
CA ALA A 8 14.19 -60.14 -26.66
C ALA A 8 13.10 -59.92 -25.58
N ALA A 9 13.54 -59.71 -24.36
CA ALA A 9 12.64 -59.34 -23.28
C ALA A 9 12.29 -57.85 -23.35
N PRO A 10 11.04 -57.46 -23.18
CA PRO A 10 10.71 -56.03 -23.12
C PRO A 10 11.06 -55.48 -21.75
N PHE A 11 11.92 -54.46 -21.74
CA PHE A 11 12.14 -53.62 -20.57
C PHE A 11 10.92 -52.75 -20.35
N LEU A 12 10.14 -53.05 -19.32
CA LEU A 12 9.10 -52.14 -18.81
C LEU A 12 9.76 -50.99 -18.07
N LEU A 13 9.87 -49.86 -18.74
CA LEU A 13 10.20 -48.58 -18.08
C LEU A 13 8.97 -48.11 -17.28
N THR A 14 9.03 -48.34 -15.98
CA THR A 14 8.08 -47.75 -15.04
C THR A 14 8.40 -46.28 -14.85
N PHE A 15 7.68 -45.42 -15.54
CA PHE A 15 7.73 -43.96 -15.27
C PHE A 15 7.05 -43.69 -13.92
N LEU A 16 7.87 -43.45 -12.89
CA LEU A 16 7.40 -42.84 -11.65
C LEU A 16 7.06 -41.38 -11.95
N PHE A 17 5.76 -41.09 -12.07
CA PHE A 17 5.27 -39.73 -12.04
C PHE A 17 5.39 -39.21 -10.60
N LEU A 18 6.45 -38.45 -10.33
CA LEU A 18 6.54 -37.60 -9.15
C LEU A 18 5.54 -36.46 -9.33
N THR A 19 4.35 -36.63 -8.82
CA THR A 19 3.38 -35.54 -8.66
C THR A 19 3.92 -34.58 -7.61
N SER A 20 4.64 -33.54 -8.07
CA SER A 20 5.03 -32.42 -7.22
C SER A 20 3.76 -31.69 -6.78
N CYS A 21 3.35 -31.89 -5.54
CA CYS A 21 2.35 -31.03 -4.91
C CYS A 21 2.92 -29.62 -4.78
N VAL A 22 2.62 -28.78 -5.77
CA VAL A 22 2.85 -27.34 -5.66
C VAL A 22 1.78 -26.79 -4.74
N ILE A 23 2.16 -26.47 -3.50
CA ILE A 23 1.28 -25.76 -2.57
C ILE A 23 1.18 -24.32 -3.08
N PRO A 24 0.00 -23.81 -3.49
CA PRO A 24 -0.13 -22.43 -3.91
C PRO A 24 0.16 -21.51 -2.72
N ILE A 25 1.22 -20.73 -2.81
CA ILE A 25 1.51 -19.67 -1.83
C ILE A 25 0.42 -18.60 -2.02
N PRO A 26 -0.37 -18.26 -0.97
CA PRO A 26 -1.36 -17.20 -1.10
C PRO A 26 -0.66 -15.89 -1.42
N ILE A 27 -0.91 -15.34 -2.61
CA ILE A 27 -0.44 -14.01 -2.98
C ILE A 27 -1.25 -13.02 -2.15
N PRO A 28 -0.62 -12.12 -1.36
CA PRO A 28 -1.36 -11.11 -0.63
C PRO A 28 -2.14 -10.24 -1.61
N VAL A 29 -3.47 -10.27 -1.48
CA VAL A 29 -4.35 -9.42 -2.29
C VAL A 29 -4.10 -7.97 -1.86
N PRO A 30 -3.71 -7.07 -2.76
CA PRO A 30 -3.57 -5.66 -2.42
C PRO A 30 -4.89 -5.12 -1.86
N ALA A 31 -4.80 -4.30 -0.81
CA ALA A 31 -5.98 -3.68 -0.24
C ALA A 31 -6.71 -2.87 -1.32
N SER A 32 -8.04 -3.02 -1.42
CA SER A 32 -8.80 -2.25 -2.39
C SER A 32 -8.67 -0.75 -2.11
N PRO A 33 -8.71 0.12 -3.14
CA PRO A 33 -8.66 1.57 -2.95
C PRO A 33 -9.70 2.08 -1.94
N ALA A 34 -10.90 1.50 -1.92
CA ALA A 34 -11.95 1.82 -0.95
C ALA A 34 -11.53 1.50 0.50
N ARG A 35 -10.81 0.40 0.73
CA ARG A 35 -10.31 0.03 2.06
C ARG A 35 -9.17 0.94 2.52
N ALA A 36 -8.29 1.33 1.61
CA ALA A 36 -7.24 2.31 1.87
C ALA A 36 -7.85 3.67 2.21
N ALA A 37 -8.84 4.13 1.42
CA ALA A 37 -9.56 5.38 1.67
C ALA A 37 -10.25 5.38 3.04
N ALA A 38 -10.90 4.28 3.43
CA ALA A 38 -11.58 4.17 4.74
C ALA A 38 -10.61 4.29 5.93
N LYS A 39 -9.36 3.86 5.78
CA LYS A 39 -8.33 4.03 6.83
C LYS A 39 -7.84 5.47 6.96
N LEU A 40 -7.93 6.23 5.87
CA LEU A 40 -7.50 7.62 5.80
C LEU A 40 -8.58 8.59 6.25
N GLU A 41 -9.84 8.16 6.37
CA GLU A 41 -10.93 9.04 6.77
C GLU A 41 -10.77 9.48 8.24
N PRO A 42 -10.64 10.79 8.50
CA PRO A 42 -10.47 11.28 9.86
C PRO A 42 -11.79 11.23 10.65
N PRO A 43 -11.72 11.22 11.99
CA PRO A 43 -12.90 11.39 12.84
C PRO A 43 -13.63 12.70 12.55
N ALA A 44 -14.95 12.71 12.69
CA ALA A 44 -15.81 13.83 12.32
C ALA A 44 -15.39 15.16 12.97
N GLN A 45 -14.92 15.13 14.21
CA GLN A 45 -14.47 16.32 14.95
C GLN A 45 -13.27 17.05 14.32
N TYR A 46 -12.47 16.34 13.51
CA TYR A 46 -11.30 16.90 12.81
C TYR A 46 -11.55 17.08 11.31
N ASN A 47 -12.63 16.48 10.79
CA ASN A 47 -12.98 16.47 9.38
C ASN A 47 -13.76 17.73 8.98
N HIS A 48 -13.11 18.86 9.07
CA HIS A 48 -13.67 20.16 8.69
C HIS A 48 -12.61 21.05 8.03
N ALA A 49 -13.05 22.12 7.38
CA ALA A 49 -12.13 23.07 6.77
C ALA A 49 -11.17 23.67 7.81
N TYR A 50 -9.92 23.84 7.43
CA TYR A 50 -8.93 24.51 8.28
C TYR A 50 -9.27 26.00 8.40
N ASN A 51 -9.17 26.53 9.60
CA ASN A 51 -9.44 27.96 9.86
C ASN A 51 -8.16 28.79 9.65
N GLY A 52 -7.66 28.81 8.44
CA GLY A 52 -6.43 29.51 8.06
C GLY A 52 -6.11 29.25 6.60
N GLN A 53 -4.91 29.54 6.20
CA GLN A 53 -4.46 29.26 4.84
C GLN A 53 -4.06 27.77 4.70
N VAL A 54 -4.45 27.14 3.60
CA VAL A 54 -3.98 25.82 3.21
C VAL A 54 -3.09 25.95 1.97
N LEU A 55 -1.85 25.49 2.06
CA LEU A 55 -0.94 25.37 0.94
C LEU A 55 -0.69 23.88 0.64
N GLU A 56 -1.15 23.45 -0.52
CA GLU A 56 -1.13 22.05 -0.93
C GLU A 56 -0.13 21.82 -2.06
N ARG A 57 0.56 20.71 -1.99
CA ARG A 57 1.31 20.13 -3.11
C ARG A 57 0.89 18.69 -3.36
N VAL A 58 0.47 18.44 -4.60
CA VAL A 58 0.21 17.10 -5.12
C VAL A 58 1.40 16.70 -5.98
N MET A 59 2.04 15.58 -5.68
CA MET A 59 3.26 15.15 -6.37
C MET A 59 3.35 13.62 -6.43
N PRO A 60 4.29 13.06 -7.22
CA PRO A 60 4.52 11.62 -7.24
C PRO A 60 4.87 11.07 -5.84
N GLU A 61 4.47 9.84 -5.54
CA GLU A 61 4.66 9.21 -4.23
C GLU A 61 6.10 9.26 -3.73
N ALA A 62 7.08 9.01 -4.61
CA ALA A 62 8.49 9.03 -4.24
C ALA A 62 8.96 10.44 -3.77
N GLU A 63 8.42 11.50 -4.37
CA GLU A 63 8.73 12.87 -3.98
C GLU A 63 8.04 13.23 -2.65
N VAL A 64 6.78 12.85 -2.46
CA VAL A 64 6.08 12.99 -1.18
C VAL A 64 6.87 12.34 -0.07
N ARG A 65 7.29 11.10 -0.27
CA ARG A 65 8.09 10.34 0.71
C ARG A 65 9.39 11.08 1.04
N SER A 66 10.09 11.58 0.04
CA SER A 66 11.33 12.34 0.24
C SER A 66 11.10 13.60 1.09
N VAL A 67 10.04 14.37 0.80
CA VAL A 67 9.69 15.56 1.58
C VAL A 67 9.33 15.19 3.01
N CYS A 68 8.46 14.22 3.21
CA CYS A 68 8.01 13.81 4.56
C CYS A 68 9.17 13.25 5.40
N MET A 69 10.07 12.45 4.80
CA MET A 69 11.27 11.95 5.48
C MET A 69 12.23 13.10 5.87
N SER A 70 12.36 14.13 5.05
CA SER A 70 13.18 15.31 5.38
C SER A 70 12.69 16.07 6.62
N MET A 71 11.42 15.86 6.98
CA MET A 71 10.80 16.37 8.21
C MET A 71 10.93 15.42 9.40
N GLY A 72 11.66 14.32 9.25
CA GLY A 72 11.87 13.32 10.31
C GLY A 72 10.77 12.26 10.43
N LEU A 73 9.87 12.16 9.44
CA LEU A 73 8.82 11.13 9.43
C LEU A 73 9.34 9.79 8.91
N ASP A 74 8.61 8.74 9.21
CA ASP A 74 8.93 7.37 8.80
C ASP A 74 8.83 7.19 7.29
N PHE A 75 9.63 6.28 6.71
CA PHE A 75 9.62 5.96 5.28
C PHE A 75 8.29 5.33 4.81
N LEU A 76 7.46 4.83 5.74
CA LEU A 76 6.12 4.34 5.45
C LEU A 76 5.07 5.45 5.32
N THR A 77 5.46 6.70 5.62
CA THR A 77 4.58 7.85 5.50
C THR A 77 4.23 8.09 4.04
N VAL A 78 2.93 8.09 3.73
CA VAL A 78 2.41 8.24 2.36
C VAL A 78 1.97 9.67 2.04
N ALA A 79 1.76 10.49 3.06
CA ALA A 79 1.40 11.91 2.98
C ALA A 79 1.85 12.60 4.27
N CYS A 80 1.96 13.91 4.28
CA CYS A 80 2.27 14.65 5.49
C CYS A 80 1.77 16.09 5.47
N SER A 81 1.60 16.65 6.66
CA SER A 81 1.22 18.03 6.87
C SER A 81 1.91 18.63 8.08
N TRP A 82 2.01 19.93 8.11
CA TRP A 82 2.51 20.70 9.25
C TRP A 82 1.90 22.10 9.28
N GLN A 83 1.90 22.70 10.43
CA GLN A 83 1.44 24.08 10.63
C GLN A 83 2.61 25.03 10.84
N SER A 84 2.50 26.21 10.27
CA SER A 84 3.37 27.36 10.54
C SER A 84 2.62 28.66 10.28
N ASN A 85 2.58 29.57 11.25
CA ASN A 85 1.96 30.88 11.13
C ASN A 85 0.52 30.85 10.53
N ASP A 86 -0.38 30.08 11.15
CA ASP A 86 -1.78 29.92 10.70
C ASP A 86 -1.93 29.32 9.29
N THR A 87 -0.86 28.76 8.75
CA THR A 87 -0.87 28.07 7.48
C THR A 87 -0.70 26.56 7.69
N CYS A 88 -1.61 25.78 7.11
CA CYS A 88 -1.51 24.34 7.01
C CYS A 88 -0.83 23.98 5.69
N TYR A 89 0.34 23.35 5.76
CA TYR A 89 1.04 22.84 4.60
C TYR A 89 0.68 21.37 4.42
N VAL A 90 0.32 20.98 3.22
CA VAL A 90 -0.14 19.64 2.88
C VAL A 90 0.65 19.10 1.70
N VAL A 91 1.24 17.93 1.86
CA VAL A 91 1.97 17.22 0.80
C VAL A 91 1.35 15.84 0.62
N ILE A 92 0.77 15.61 -0.55
CA ILE A 92 -0.05 14.43 -0.83
C ILE A 92 0.31 13.79 -2.17
N PRO A 93 0.18 12.44 -2.27
CA PRO A 93 0.50 11.73 -3.49
C PRO A 93 -0.66 11.73 -4.49
N ASN A 94 -0.28 11.59 -5.77
CA ASN A 94 -1.19 11.18 -6.82
C ASN A 94 -0.81 9.76 -7.27
N ASP A 95 -1.01 8.79 -6.40
CA ASP A 95 -0.55 7.41 -6.54
C ASP A 95 -1.65 6.44 -7.02
N GLY A 96 -2.89 6.90 -7.10
CA GLY A 96 -4.05 6.08 -7.47
C GLY A 96 -4.50 5.08 -6.39
N GLN A 97 -3.85 5.03 -5.22
CA GLN A 97 -4.22 4.14 -4.12
C GLN A 97 -5.46 4.63 -3.37
N ALA A 98 -5.61 5.95 -3.28
CA ALA A 98 -6.81 6.61 -2.78
C ALA A 98 -7.06 7.90 -3.58
N PRO A 99 -8.29 8.43 -3.59
CA PRO A 99 -8.54 9.74 -4.18
C PRO A 99 -7.70 10.83 -3.50
N VAL A 100 -7.17 11.76 -4.28
CA VAL A 100 -6.38 12.90 -3.78
C VAL A 100 -7.13 13.66 -2.68
N ASP A 101 -8.44 13.82 -2.82
CA ASP A 101 -9.28 14.46 -1.83
C ASP A 101 -9.33 13.73 -0.47
N THR A 102 -9.19 12.41 -0.48
CA THR A 102 -9.12 11.61 0.75
C THR A 102 -7.83 11.89 1.51
N TYR A 103 -6.70 11.96 0.82
CA TYR A 103 -5.43 12.38 1.43
C TYR A 103 -5.50 13.81 1.95
N ARG A 104 -6.09 14.72 1.18
CA ARG A 104 -6.26 16.12 1.56
C ARG A 104 -7.02 16.25 2.89
N ARG A 105 -8.18 15.60 3.01
CA ARG A 105 -8.97 15.61 4.25
C ARG A 105 -8.21 15.05 5.44
N HIS A 106 -7.46 13.96 5.22
CA HIS A 106 -6.63 13.34 6.23
C HIS A 106 -5.58 14.32 6.77
N GLU A 107 -4.84 14.95 5.88
CA GLU A 107 -3.75 15.87 6.25
C GLU A 107 -4.27 17.18 6.85
N ILE A 108 -5.38 17.71 6.35
CA ILE A 108 -6.04 18.87 6.96
C ILE A 108 -6.54 18.53 8.37
N ALA A 109 -7.01 17.31 8.61
CA ALA A 109 -7.42 16.89 9.94
C ALA A 109 -6.26 16.94 10.95
N HIS A 110 -5.04 16.61 10.55
CA HIS A 110 -3.87 16.81 11.41
C HIS A 110 -3.64 18.27 11.74
N CYS A 111 -3.81 19.18 10.79
CA CYS A 111 -3.77 20.61 11.03
C CYS A 111 -4.92 21.08 11.95
N ASN A 112 -6.05 20.39 11.97
CA ASN A 112 -7.16 20.62 12.89
C ASN A 112 -6.95 20.01 14.28
N GLY A 113 -5.78 19.39 14.54
CA GLY A 113 -5.41 18.85 15.84
C GLY A 113 -5.59 17.33 15.97
N TRP A 114 -5.87 16.61 14.92
CA TRP A 114 -5.89 15.16 14.97
C TRP A 114 -4.48 14.60 15.20
N PRO A 115 -4.26 13.84 16.29
CA PRO A 115 -2.93 13.36 16.61
C PRO A 115 -2.35 12.40 15.58
N ALA A 116 -1.02 12.42 15.41
CA ALA A 116 -0.31 11.60 14.42
C ALA A 116 -0.43 10.08 14.65
N ASN A 117 -0.76 9.64 15.85
CA ASN A 117 -1.05 8.24 16.16
C ASN A 117 -2.45 7.79 15.74
N HIS A 118 -3.24 8.67 15.10
CA HIS A 118 -4.55 8.38 14.51
C HIS A 118 -5.58 7.76 15.46
N PRO A 119 -5.80 8.30 16.67
CA PRO A 119 -6.85 7.79 17.53
C PRO A 119 -8.22 7.98 16.86
N ARG A 120 -9.04 6.93 16.85
CA ARG A 120 -10.38 6.97 16.26
C ARG A 120 -11.48 7.18 17.28
N ASP A 121 -11.15 6.91 18.54
CA ASP A 121 -12.05 7.05 19.67
C ASP A 121 -11.67 8.34 20.40
N GLY A 122 -12.45 9.35 20.21
CA GLY A 122 -12.38 10.62 20.95
C GLY A 122 -13.48 10.71 21.97
#